data_4f7434ed78581337713b6ae0f2827c4b
#
_entry.id   4f7434ed78581337713b6ae0f2827c4b
#
_cell.length_a   1.000
_cell.length_b   1.000
_cell.length_c   1.000
_cell.angle_alpha   90.00
_cell.angle_beta   90.00
_cell.angle_gamma   90.00
#
_symmetry.space_group_name_H-M   'P 1'
#
loop_
_entity.id
_entity.type
_entity.pdbx_description
1 polymer ?
#
loop_
_entity_poly.entity_id
_entity_poly.type
_entity_poly.pdbx_seq_one_letter_code
_entity_poly.pdbx_strand_id
1 'polypeptide(L)'
;LYDFCLEVRDQDNCLIEIVPYAIGFRRLEIIDKVIYLNGKRLILTGINRHEWEPHKGRCITEKEMRIDLMLFQQNHINAVRTCHYPNQIPWYYMCDEAGIYMMAETNLESHGSWQKMGAIEPSYNVPGSIPQWKEAVIDRAQSNYETFKNHTSILFWSLGNESYAGDDIEAMNQYFMDQNDGRLIHYEGVSVNRSYEDKISQVESRMYATPDEVRQYLDQNAKKPYVLCEYMHCMGNSLGGMDSYMNLLDKYPMFQGGFIWDYTVSYTHLRAHE
;
A
#
# COMPACT_ATOMS: atom_id res chain seq x y z
N LEU A 1 -5.27 -1.80 -20.56
CA LEU A 1 -6.67 -2.06 -20.20
C LEU A 1 -7.45 -2.54 -21.41
N TYR A 2 -8.59 -3.20 -21.15
CA TYR A 2 -9.57 -3.63 -22.14
C TYR A 2 -10.88 -2.98 -21.84
N ASP A 3 -11.62 -2.59 -22.88
CA ASP A 3 -12.97 -2.09 -22.71
C ASP A 3 -13.92 -3.27 -22.50
N PHE A 4 -14.61 -3.28 -21.38
CA PHE A 4 -15.66 -4.21 -21.05
C PHE A 4 -16.99 -3.45 -21.03
N CYS A 5 -17.96 -3.94 -21.77
CA CYS A 5 -19.27 -3.31 -21.89
C CYS A 5 -20.37 -4.27 -21.48
N LEU A 6 -21.11 -3.94 -20.43
CA LEU A 6 -22.28 -4.68 -20.01
C LEU A 6 -23.54 -4.01 -20.56
N GLU A 7 -24.28 -4.70 -21.43
CA GLU A 7 -25.55 -4.26 -21.91
C GLU A 7 -26.71 -4.83 -21.10
N VAL A 8 -27.52 -3.97 -20.53
CA VAL A 8 -28.74 -4.36 -19.83
C VAL A 8 -29.89 -4.22 -20.84
N ARG A 9 -30.65 -5.31 -21.08
CA ARG A 9 -31.76 -5.35 -22.01
C ARG A 9 -33.03 -5.82 -21.32
N ASP A 10 -34.20 -5.33 -21.77
CA ASP A 10 -35.48 -5.79 -21.27
C ASP A 10 -35.89 -7.14 -21.89
N GLN A 11 -37.09 -7.62 -21.49
CA GLN A 11 -37.66 -8.88 -21.99
C GLN A 11 -37.92 -8.91 -23.49
N ASP A 12 -38.04 -7.72 -24.11
CA ASP A 12 -38.24 -7.53 -25.57
C ASP A 12 -36.90 -7.31 -26.30
N ASN A 13 -35.78 -7.54 -25.61
CA ASN A 13 -34.40 -7.35 -26.08
C ASN A 13 -34.05 -5.88 -26.45
N CYS A 14 -34.84 -4.92 -25.98
CA CYS A 14 -34.50 -3.49 -26.13
C CYS A 14 -33.41 -3.11 -25.15
N LEU A 15 -32.43 -2.35 -25.63
CA LEU A 15 -31.33 -1.85 -24.81
C LEU A 15 -31.85 -0.81 -23.81
N ILE A 16 -31.67 -1.08 -22.49
CA ILE A 16 -32.04 -0.18 -21.40
C ILE A 16 -30.85 0.64 -20.93
N GLU A 17 -29.68 -0.02 -20.75
CA GLU A 17 -28.52 0.60 -20.18
C GLU A 17 -27.24 -0.03 -20.73
N ILE A 18 -26.18 0.78 -20.81
CA ILE A 18 -24.80 0.32 -21.08
C ILE A 18 -23.92 0.73 -19.91
N VAL A 19 -23.26 -0.25 -19.29
CA VAL A 19 -22.29 -0.03 -18.21
C VAL A 19 -20.90 -0.30 -18.76
N PRO A 20 -20.12 0.73 -19.10
CA PRO A 20 -18.74 0.56 -19.55
C PRO A 20 -17.78 0.39 -18.37
N TYR A 21 -16.82 -0.51 -18.52
CA TYR A 21 -15.72 -0.72 -17.58
C TYR A 21 -14.40 -0.86 -18.31
N ALA A 22 -13.35 -0.24 -17.77
CA ALA A 22 -11.98 -0.54 -18.16
C ALA A 22 -11.45 -1.64 -17.24
N ILE A 23 -11.11 -2.81 -17.79
CA ILE A 23 -10.60 -3.94 -17.03
C ILE A 23 -9.19 -4.31 -17.46
N GLY A 24 -8.44 -4.97 -16.57
CA GLY A 24 -7.13 -5.48 -16.90
C GLY A 24 -6.94 -6.90 -16.37
N PHE A 25 -6.12 -7.67 -17.08
CA PHE A 25 -5.73 -9.00 -16.67
C PHE A 25 -4.32 -8.98 -16.13
N ARG A 26 -4.13 -9.53 -14.94
CA ARG A 26 -2.82 -9.67 -14.31
C ARG A 26 -2.71 -11.00 -13.58
N ARG A 27 -1.49 -11.48 -13.49
CA ARG A 27 -1.14 -12.64 -12.66
C ARG A 27 -0.03 -12.22 -11.72
N LEU A 28 -0.33 -12.19 -10.43
CA LEU A 28 0.60 -11.86 -9.36
C LEU A 28 0.91 -13.14 -8.59
N GLU A 29 2.18 -13.49 -8.45
CA GLU A 29 2.62 -14.76 -7.88
C GLU A 29 3.84 -14.54 -6.99
N ILE A 30 3.95 -15.32 -5.93
CA ILE A 30 5.20 -15.47 -5.17
C ILE A 30 5.81 -16.83 -5.54
N ILE A 31 6.96 -16.81 -6.20
CA ILE A 31 7.71 -18.00 -6.59
C ILE A 31 9.09 -17.88 -5.96
N ASP A 32 9.50 -18.87 -5.19
CA ASP A 32 10.79 -18.88 -4.48
C ASP A 32 11.05 -17.59 -3.68
N LYS A 33 9.99 -17.11 -3.03
CA LYS A 33 10.02 -15.88 -2.19
C LYS A 33 10.28 -14.58 -2.98
N VAL A 34 10.02 -14.59 -4.29
CA VAL A 34 10.10 -13.41 -5.17
C VAL A 34 8.72 -13.16 -5.76
N ILE A 35 8.29 -11.89 -5.79
CA ILE A 35 7.03 -11.48 -6.40
C ILE A 35 7.23 -11.33 -7.90
N TYR A 36 6.34 -11.97 -8.66
CA TYR A 36 6.28 -11.86 -10.11
C TYR A 36 4.93 -11.29 -10.55
N LEU A 37 4.97 -10.35 -11.45
CA LEU A 37 3.81 -9.82 -12.16
C LEU A 37 3.89 -10.23 -13.62
N ASN A 38 2.91 -11.03 -14.08
CA ASN A 38 2.86 -11.56 -15.45
C ASN A 38 4.17 -12.27 -15.86
N GLY A 39 4.76 -13.02 -14.92
CA GLY A 39 5.99 -13.78 -15.13
C GLY A 39 7.29 -12.98 -15.10
N LYS A 40 7.23 -11.67 -14.81
CA LYS A 40 8.41 -10.82 -14.62
C LYS A 40 8.54 -10.44 -13.15
N ARG A 41 9.77 -10.46 -12.61
CA ARG A 41 10.04 -9.98 -11.25
C ARG A 41 9.49 -8.57 -11.08
N LEU A 42 8.68 -8.38 -10.04
CA LEU A 42 8.17 -7.06 -9.69
C LEU A 42 9.27 -6.25 -8.99
N ILE A 43 9.51 -5.04 -9.45
CA ILE A 43 10.35 -4.05 -8.76
C ILE A 43 9.51 -2.80 -8.55
N LEU A 44 9.42 -2.36 -7.30
CA LEU A 44 8.66 -1.20 -6.89
C LEU A 44 9.60 0.00 -6.75
N THR A 45 9.49 0.96 -7.66
CA THR A 45 10.03 2.31 -7.52
C THR A 45 8.90 3.21 -7.07
N GLY A 46 8.51 3.01 -5.81
CA GLY A 46 7.27 3.55 -5.26
C GLY A 46 7.46 4.82 -4.45
N ILE A 47 6.33 5.47 -4.20
CA ILE A 47 6.25 6.65 -3.37
C ILE A 47 4.99 6.61 -2.49
N ASN A 48 5.09 7.10 -1.26
CA ASN A 48 3.95 7.34 -0.40
C ASN A 48 3.28 8.64 -0.80
N ARG A 49 1.96 8.64 -0.95
CA ARG A 49 1.20 9.81 -1.39
C ARG A 49 0.04 10.09 -0.45
N HIS A 50 0.10 11.24 0.20
CA HIS A 50 -1.08 11.85 0.81
C HIS A 50 -1.93 12.60 -0.22
N GLU A 51 -3.25 12.63 -0.03
CA GLU A 51 -4.11 13.55 -0.76
C GLU A 51 -3.97 14.94 -0.16
N TRP A 52 -3.02 15.70 -0.68
CA TRP A 52 -2.64 17.00 -0.13
C TRP A 52 -2.14 17.97 -1.21
N GLU A 53 -2.47 19.24 -1.05
CA GLU A 53 -1.95 20.34 -1.86
C GLU A 53 -1.70 21.54 -0.94
N PRO A 54 -0.57 22.30 -1.09
CA PRO A 54 -0.15 23.34 -0.15
C PRO A 54 -1.15 24.46 0.09
N HIS A 55 -1.99 24.78 -0.88
CA HIS A 55 -2.98 25.87 -0.77
C HIS A 55 -4.38 25.41 -0.36
N LYS A 56 -4.71 24.16 -0.61
CA LYS A 56 -6.06 23.59 -0.42
C LYS A 56 -6.12 22.56 0.70
N GLY A 57 -4.96 22.15 1.23
CA GLY A 57 -4.88 21.04 2.17
C GLY A 57 -5.38 19.74 1.53
N ARG A 58 -6.27 19.05 2.20
CA ARG A 58 -6.83 17.76 1.72
C ARG A 58 -7.93 17.91 0.67
N CYS A 59 -8.32 19.14 0.30
CA CYS A 59 -9.37 19.39 -0.69
C CYS A 59 -8.79 19.42 -2.12
N ILE A 60 -8.14 18.36 -2.54
CA ILE A 60 -7.58 18.22 -3.89
C ILE A 60 -8.67 17.85 -4.91
N THR A 61 -8.38 18.14 -6.17
CA THR A 61 -9.24 17.82 -7.31
C THR A 61 -8.49 16.93 -8.32
N GLU A 62 -9.17 16.47 -9.35
CA GLU A 62 -8.54 15.73 -10.45
C GLU A 62 -7.35 16.47 -11.08
N LYS A 63 -7.35 17.81 -11.05
CA LYS A 63 -6.25 18.60 -11.59
C LYS A 63 -4.94 18.30 -10.86
N GLU A 64 -4.96 18.29 -9.53
CA GLU A 64 -3.79 17.98 -8.72
C GLU A 64 -3.38 16.52 -8.92
N MET A 65 -4.33 15.60 -8.98
CA MET A 65 -4.07 14.17 -9.25
C MET A 65 -3.37 13.96 -10.60
N ARG A 66 -3.77 14.67 -11.65
CA ARG A 66 -3.11 14.60 -12.97
C ARG A 66 -1.70 15.14 -12.94
N ILE A 67 -1.44 16.20 -12.17
CA ILE A 67 -0.09 16.73 -11.95
C ILE A 67 0.78 15.67 -11.24
N ASP A 68 0.25 15.02 -10.21
CA ASP A 68 0.97 13.96 -9.50
C ASP A 68 1.36 12.82 -10.44
N LEU A 69 0.42 12.32 -11.25
CA LEU A 69 0.71 11.24 -12.22
C LEU A 69 1.72 11.65 -13.28
N MET A 70 1.63 12.88 -13.79
CA MET A 70 2.61 13.40 -14.74
C MET A 70 4.02 13.38 -14.12
N LEU A 71 4.14 13.83 -12.87
CA LEU A 71 5.43 13.84 -12.16
C LEU A 71 5.93 12.43 -11.87
N PHE A 72 5.03 11.48 -11.54
CA PHE A 72 5.40 10.07 -11.37
C PHE A 72 6.00 9.51 -12.65
N GLN A 73 5.35 9.71 -13.78
CA GLN A 73 5.83 9.24 -15.08
C GLN A 73 7.17 9.87 -15.47
N GLN A 74 7.34 11.19 -15.25
CA GLN A 74 8.58 11.91 -15.54
C GLN A 74 9.77 11.43 -14.69
N ASN A 75 9.51 10.93 -13.49
CA ASN A 75 10.52 10.47 -12.56
C ASN A 75 10.60 8.93 -12.43
N HIS A 76 10.00 8.21 -13.38
CA HIS A 76 10.02 6.74 -13.42
C HIS A 76 9.49 6.07 -12.15
N ILE A 77 8.57 6.72 -11.45
CA ILE A 77 7.82 6.14 -10.34
C ILE A 77 6.76 5.22 -10.94
N ASN A 78 6.78 3.95 -10.54
CA ASN A 78 5.85 2.93 -11.06
C ASN A 78 4.81 2.47 -10.05
N ALA A 79 4.91 2.92 -8.80
CA ALA A 79 4.01 2.48 -7.74
C ALA A 79 3.68 3.61 -6.75
N VAL A 80 2.48 3.53 -6.16
CA VAL A 80 2.03 4.44 -5.12
C VAL A 80 1.41 3.67 -3.95
N ARG A 81 1.74 4.07 -2.71
CA ARG A 81 1.01 3.66 -1.52
C ARG A 81 0.07 4.80 -1.11
N THR A 82 -1.21 4.47 -0.96
CA THR A 82 -2.23 5.45 -0.55
C THR A 82 -2.17 5.65 0.97
N CYS A 83 -1.14 6.36 1.42
CA CYS A 83 -0.90 6.55 2.85
C CYS A 83 -1.83 7.62 3.44
N HIS A 84 -2.53 7.40 4.55
CA HIS A 84 -2.78 6.11 5.22
C HIS A 84 -4.29 5.86 5.23
N TYR A 85 -4.92 5.94 4.07
CA TYR A 85 -6.38 5.88 3.87
C TYR A 85 -6.71 5.67 2.39
N PRO A 86 -7.89 5.14 2.07
CA PRO A 86 -8.39 5.13 0.70
C PRO A 86 -8.45 6.54 0.12
N ASN A 87 -7.91 6.70 -1.08
CA ASN A 87 -7.94 7.98 -1.80
C ASN A 87 -9.29 8.18 -2.52
N GLN A 88 -9.48 9.36 -3.13
CA GLN A 88 -10.67 9.64 -3.93
C GLN A 88 -10.78 8.68 -5.12
N ILE A 89 -12.00 8.29 -5.47
CA ILE A 89 -12.29 7.32 -6.52
C ILE A 89 -11.60 7.63 -7.86
N PRO A 90 -11.56 8.88 -8.37
CA PRO A 90 -10.88 9.18 -9.63
C PRO A 90 -9.40 8.80 -9.66
N TRP A 91 -8.71 8.83 -8.51
CA TRP A 91 -7.30 8.46 -8.41
C TRP A 91 -7.02 7.03 -8.87
N TYR A 92 -7.91 6.10 -8.53
CA TYR A 92 -7.76 4.69 -8.89
C TYR A 92 -7.91 4.47 -10.39
N TYR A 93 -8.91 5.11 -11.02
CA TYR A 93 -9.07 5.08 -12.48
C TYR A 93 -7.86 5.67 -13.19
N MET A 94 -7.35 6.79 -12.71
CA MET A 94 -6.16 7.43 -13.29
C MET A 94 -4.91 6.55 -13.15
N CYS A 95 -4.73 5.84 -12.03
CA CYS A 95 -3.64 4.89 -11.84
C CYS A 95 -3.79 3.67 -12.76
N ASP A 96 -5.02 3.17 -12.96
CA ASP A 96 -5.30 2.10 -13.92
C ASP A 96 -4.88 2.50 -15.34
N GLU A 97 -5.28 3.70 -15.78
CA GLU A 97 -4.95 4.24 -17.10
C GLU A 97 -3.45 4.51 -17.28
N ALA A 98 -2.81 5.07 -16.24
CA ALA A 98 -1.39 5.44 -16.28
C ALA A 98 -0.46 4.24 -16.10
N GLY A 99 -0.96 3.07 -15.69
CA GLY A 99 -0.15 1.89 -15.38
C GLY A 99 0.69 2.04 -14.11
N ILE A 100 0.23 2.83 -13.14
CA ILE A 100 0.86 3.00 -11.83
C ILE A 100 0.32 1.92 -10.89
N TYR A 101 1.19 1.05 -10.39
CA TYR A 101 0.80 0.03 -9.43
C TYR A 101 0.41 0.64 -8.09
N MET A 102 -0.47 -0.03 -7.37
CA MET A 102 -1.00 0.52 -6.13
C MET A 102 -0.91 -0.47 -4.97
N MET A 103 -0.44 0.03 -3.85
CA MET A 103 -0.65 -0.52 -2.53
C MET A 103 -1.79 0.28 -1.89
N ALA A 104 -3.01 -0.27 -1.97
CA ALA A 104 -4.22 0.40 -1.49
C ALA A 104 -4.37 0.16 0.02
N GLU A 105 -4.27 1.25 0.79
CA GLU A 105 -4.24 1.14 2.26
C GLU A 105 -5.60 1.39 2.88
N THR A 106 -5.95 0.55 3.83
CA THR A 106 -7.13 0.67 4.66
C THR A 106 -6.96 1.81 5.65
N ASN A 107 -8.01 2.58 5.91
CA ASN A 107 -7.99 3.68 6.88
C ASN A 107 -7.89 3.14 8.31
N LEU A 108 -6.69 2.79 8.72
CA LEU A 108 -6.36 2.35 10.06
C LEU A 108 -4.98 2.85 10.45
N GLU A 109 -4.94 3.71 11.45
CA GLU A 109 -3.71 4.20 12.08
C GLU A 109 -3.95 4.49 13.55
N SER A 110 -3.09 3.96 14.42
CA SER A 110 -3.22 4.09 15.86
C SER A 110 -1.87 4.26 16.57
N HIS A 111 -0.87 4.83 15.86
CA HIS A 111 0.51 5.03 16.33
C HIS A 111 0.59 5.74 17.70
N GLY A 112 -0.34 6.66 17.99
CA GLY A 112 -0.40 7.32 19.29
C GLY A 112 -0.55 6.37 20.48
N SER A 113 -1.10 5.16 20.28
CA SER A 113 -1.18 4.13 21.31
C SER A 113 0.15 3.41 21.56
N TRP A 114 1.04 3.35 20.55
CA TRP A 114 2.37 2.72 20.67
C TRP A 114 3.29 3.47 21.63
N GLN A 115 3.14 4.77 21.77
CA GLN A 115 3.91 5.58 22.70
C GLN A 115 3.71 5.16 24.16
N LYS A 116 2.64 4.41 24.43
CA LYS A 116 2.32 3.83 25.74
C LYS A 116 2.78 2.38 25.88
N MET A 117 3.36 1.79 24.84
CA MET A 117 3.82 0.39 24.84
C MET A 117 4.86 0.18 25.91
N GLY A 118 4.58 -0.73 26.85
CA GLY A 118 5.43 -0.99 28.01
C GLY A 118 5.34 0.04 29.14
N ALA A 119 4.61 1.15 28.98
CA ALA A 119 4.45 2.18 30.01
C ALA A 119 3.14 2.02 30.82
N ILE A 120 2.10 1.43 30.21
CA ILE A 120 0.79 1.20 30.82
C ILE A 120 0.34 -0.21 30.49
N GLU A 121 0.06 -1.00 31.52
CA GLU A 121 -0.49 -2.36 31.40
C GLU A 121 -1.90 -2.43 32.02
N PRO A 122 -2.85 -3.21 31.46
CA PRO A 122 -2.74 -3.92 30.18
C PRO A 122 -2.62 -2.96 28.99
N SER A 123 -1.92 -3.41 27.98
CA SER A 123 -1.50 -2.61 26.85
C SER A 123 -2.63 -1.79 26.20
N TYR A 124 -2.34 -0.53 25.93
CA TYR A 124 -3.13 0.37 25.09
C TYR A 124 -2.80 0.23 23.59
N ASN A 125 -2.13 -0.86 23.19
CA ASN A 125 -1.71 -1.11 21.81
C ASN A 125 -2.93 -1.45 20.94
N VAL A 126 -3.54 -0.41 20.38
CA VAL A 126 -4.73 -0.50 19.53
C VAL A 126 -4.34 -0.85 18.10
N PRO A 127 -5.10 -1.71 17.39
CA PRO A 127 -6.21 -2.52 17.91
C PRO A 127 -5.73 -3.75 18.70
N GLY A 128 -4.55 -4.29 18.40
CA GLY A 128 -3.99 -5.45 19.07
C GLY A 128 -4.94 -6.65 19.04
N SER A 129 -5.26 -7.17 20.24
CA SER A 129 -6.26 -8.22 20.45
C SER A 129 -7.37 -7.71 21.36
N ILE A 130 -7.86 -6.49 21.13
CA ILE A 130 -8.91 -5.84 21.90
C ILE A 130 -10.25 -6.06 21.21
N PRO A 131 -11.13 -6.96 21.69
CA PRO A 131 -12.33 -7.40 20.96
C PRO A 131 -13.27 -6.29 20.51
N GLN A 132 -13.26 -5.14 21.20
CA GLN A 132 -14.09 -3.99 20.89
C GLN A 132 -13.70 -3.29 19.57
N TRP A 133 -12.48 -3.49 19.09
CA TRP A 133 -11.99 -2.92 17.83
C TRP A 133 -12.17 -3.84 16.63
N LYS A 134 -12.34 -5.14 16.86
CA LYS A 134 -12.33 -6.16 15.80
C LYS A 134 -13.31 -5.88 14.67
N GLU A 135 -14.57 -5.63 15.00
CA GLU A 135 -15.61 -5.36 13.99
C GLU A 135 -15.31 -4.06 13.22
N ALA A 136 -14.85 -3.03 13.93
CA ALA A 136 -14.52 -1.74 13.30
C ALA A 136 -13.36 -1.85 12.30
N VAL A 137 -12.31 -2.63 12.60
CA VAL A 137 -11.19 -2.79 11.67
C VAL A 137 -11.56 -3.66 10.47
N ILE A 138 -12.39 -4.68 10.66
CA ILE A 138 -12.92 -5.51 9.57
C ILE A 138 -13.83 -4.68 8.65
N ASP A 139 -14.71 -3.84 9.19
CA ASP A 139 -15.56 -2.93 8.42
C ASP A 139 -14.74 -2.00 7.53
N ARG A 140 -13.63 -1.46 8.03
CA ARG A 140 -12.70 -0.63 7.23
C ARG A 140 -12.05 -1.42 6.10
N ALA A 141 -11.63 -2.66 6.36
CA ALA A 141 -11.09 -3.55 5.34
C ALA A 141 -12.14 -3.85 4.26
N GLN A 142 -13.36 -4.18 4.67
CA GLN A 142 -14.48 -4.44 3.79
C GLN A 142 -14.82 -3.22 2.93
N SER A 143 -14.92 -2.05 3.53
CA SER A 143 -15.21 -0.80 2.82
C SER A 143 -14.15 -0.49 1.76
N ASN A 144 -12.86 -0.67 2.08
CA ASN A 144 -11.77 -0.50 1.13
C ASN A 144 -11.88 -1.51 -0.02
N TYR A 145 -12.05 -2.79 0.29
CA TYR A 145 -12.16 -3.84 -0.71
C TYR A 145 -13.35 -3.66 -1.63
N GLU A 146 -14.54 -3.53 -1.08
CA GLU A 146 -15.80 -3.44 -1.86
C GLU A 146 -15.83 -2.22 -2.78
N THR A 147 -15.23 -1.12 -2.34
CA THR A 147 -15.16 0.11 -3.15
C THR A 147 -14.17 -0.02 -4.31
N PHE A 148 -13.02 -0.68 -4.11
CA PHE A 148 -11.90 -0.60 -5.04
C PHE A 148 -11.50 -1.93 -5.69
N LYS A 149 -12.16 -3.04 -5.40
CA LYS A 149 -11.79 -4.39 -5.89
C LYS A 149 -11.70 -4.52 -7.42
N ASN A 150 -12.38 -3.65 -8.17
CA ASN A 150 -12.37 -3.71 -9.63
C ASN A 150 -11.17 -3.00 -10.29
N HIS A 151 -10.33 -2.30 -9.52
CA HIS A 151 -9.19 -1.57 -10.06
C HIS A 151 -7.99 -2.49 -10.31
N THR A 152 -7.50 -2.46 -11.54
CA THR A 152 -6.41 -3.34 -12.02
C THR A 152 -5.05 -2.94 -11.45
N SER A 153 -4.83 -1.66 -11.20
CA SER A 153 -3.59 -1.12 -10.63
C SER A 153 -3.29 -1.64 -9.22
N ILE A 154 -4.30 -2.02 -8.44
CA ILE A 154 -4.10 -2.51 -7.08
C ILE A 154 -3.43 -3.89 -7.14
N LEU A 155 -2.20 -3.97 -6.61
CA LEU A 155 -1.45 -5.22 -6.44
C LEU A 155 -1.42 -5.68 -4.98
N PHE A 156 -1.54 -4.73 -4.05
CA PHE A 156 -1.49 -5.01 -2.61
C PHE A 156 -2.68 -4.37 -1.90
N TRP A 157 -3.27 -5.15 -0.99
CA TRP A 157 -4.14 -4.64 0.05
C TRP A 157 -3.31 -4.42 1.31
N SER A 158 -3.15 -3.18 1.73
CA SER A 158 -2.47 -2.84 2.97
C SER A 158 -3.48 -2.70 4.10
N LEU A 159 -3.21 -3.38 5.21
CA LEU A 159 -4.16 -3.47 6.34
C LEU A 159 -4.27 -2.16 7.14
N GLY A 160 -3.28 -1.29 7.00
CA GLY A 160 -3.22 -0.01 7.70
C GLY A 160 -1.79 0.42 7.92
N ASN A 161 -1.63 1.40 8.78
CA ASN A 161 -0.36 2.00 9.15
C ASN A 161 -0.18 2.01 10.66
N GLU A 162 1.02 1.71 11.14
CA GLU A 162 1.46 1.89 12.52
C GLU A 162 0.38 1.58 13.59
N SER A 163 -0.30 0.45 13.41
CA SER A 163 -1.29 -0.09 14.33
C SER A 163 -0.82 -1.43 14.87
N TYR A 164 -0.96 -1.66 16.17
CA TYR A 164 -0.33 -2.81 16.82
C TYR A 164 -0.91 -4.14 16.33
N ALA A 165 -0.06 -4.99 15.75
CA ALA A 165 -0.45 -6.30 15.25
C ALA A 165 -0.93 -7.21 16.39
N GLY A 166 -2.09 -7.84 16.17
CA GLY A 166 -2.76 -8.74 17.07
C GLY A 166 -3.90 -9.46 16.36
N ASP A 167 -4.80 -10.10 17.14
CA ASP A 167 -5.91 -10.88 16.60
C ASP A 167 -6.86 -10.07 15.71
N ASP A 168 -6.96 -8.76 15.95
CA ASP A 168 -7.84 -7.89 15.16
C ASP A 168 -7.28 -7.65 13.76
N ILE A 169 -5.95 -7.42 13.65
CA ILE A 169 -5.26 -7.29 12.35
C ILE A 169 -5.20 -8.67 11.65
N GLU A 170 -5.02 -9.77 12.39
CA GLU A 170 -5.13 -11.12 11.83
C GLU A 170 -6.51 -11.34 11.20
N ALA A 171 -7.58 -10.88 11.85
CA ALA A 171 -8.95 -10.98 11.31
C ALA A 171 -9.13 -10.12 10.03
N MET A 172 -8.53 -8.92 9.95
CA MET A 172 -8.50 -8.13 8.72
C MET A 172 -7.74 -8.86 7.60
N ASN A 173 -6.58 -9.43 7.92
CA ASN A 173 -5.80 -10.23 6.97
C ASN A 173 -6.64 -11.38 6.43
N GLN A 174 -7.34 -12.12 7.31
CA GLN A 174 -8.19 -13.22 6.92
C GLN A 174 -9.34 -12.77 6.01
N TYR A 175 -9.96 -11.61 6.29
CA TYR A 175 -10.99 -11.04 5.44
C TYR A 175 -10.50 -10.89 3.98
N PHE A 176 -9.31 -10.31 3.76
CA PHE A 176 -8.76 -10.17 2.41
C PHE A 176 -8.35 -11.52 1.80
N MET A 177 -7.80 -12.44 2.59
CA MET A 177 -7.48 -13.79 2.11
C MET A 177 -8.72 -14.54 1.60
N ASP A 178 -9.85 -14.38 2.28
CA ASP A 178 -11.12 -15.04 1.92
C ASP A 178 -11.69 -14.53 0.59
N GLN A 179 -11.31 -13.33 0.15
CA GLN A 179 -11.71 -12.80 -1.17
C GLN A 179 -11.06 -13.54 -2.33
N ASN A 180 -9.90 -14.15 -2.10
CA ASN A 180 -9.16 -14.96 -3.09
C ASN A 180 -9.05 -14.28 -4.47
N ASP A 181 -8.77 -12.97 -4.48
CA ASP A 181 -8.73 -12.15 -5.69
C ASP A 181 -7.35 -12.10 -6.38
N GLY A 182 -6.38 -12.84 -5.84
CA GLY A 182 -5.02 -12.96 -6.36
C GLY A 182 -4.11 -11.76 -6.04
N ARG A 183 -4.57 -10.79 -5.24
CA ARG A 183 -3.72 -9.70 -4.73
C ARG A 183 -3.00 -10.11 -3.47
N LEU A 184 -1.86 -9.45 -3.21
CA LEU A 184 -1.08 -9.69 -2.00
C LEU A 184 -1.56 -8.81 -0.85
N ILE A 185 -1.38 -9.31 0.36
CA ILE A 185 -1.69 -8.57 1.58
C ILE A 185 -0.38 -8.07 2.19
N HIS A 186 -0.39 -6.82 2.59
CA HIS A 186 0.73 -6.11 3.20
C HIS A 186 0.38 -5.62 4.60
N TYR A 187 1.34 -5.75 5.51
CA TYR A 187 1.31 -5.08 6.81
C TYR A 187 2.70 -5.03 7.46
N GLU A 188 3.15 -3.83 7.85
CA GLU A 188 4.47 -3.61 8.45
C GLU A 188 4.50 -3.82 9.96
N GLY A 189 3.37 -3.68 10.65
CA GLY A 189 3.27 -3.78 12.11
C GLY A 189 3.66 -5.14 12.68
N VAL A 190 3.77 -6.16 11.82
CA VAL A 190 4.35 -7.47 12.17
C VAL A 190 5.82 -7.34 12.62
N SER A 191 6.54 -6.32 12.16
CA SER A 191 7.92 -6.06 12.59
C SER A 191 8.03 -5.75 14.09
N VAL A 192 6.97 -5.19 14.68
CA VAL A 192 6.87 -4.86 16.10
C VAL A 192 6.36 -6.04 16.92
N ASN A 193 5.45 -6.85 16.39
CA ASN A 193 4.92 -8.04 17.05
C ASN A 193 5.15 -9.29 16.21
N ARG A 194 6.32 -9.88 16.32
CA ARG A 194 6.77 -11.03 15.52
C ARG A 194 6.00 -12.32 15.77
N SER A 195 5.16 -12.40 16.82
CA SER A 195 4.31 -13.58 17.06
C SER A 195 3.24 -13.79 15.98
N TYR A 196 2.98 -12.76 15.17
CA TYR A 196 2.04 -12.79 14.05
C TYR A 196 2.72 -12.89 12.67
N GLU A 197 4.05 -13.11 12.62
CA GLU A 197 4.78 -13.06 11.34
C GLU A 197 4.32 -14.10 10.32
N ASP A 198 3.88 -15.27 10.76
CA ASP A 198 3.40 -16.34 9.88
C ASP A 198 1.90 -16.25 9.57
N LYS A 199 1.17 -15.30 10.19
CA LYS A 199 -0.28 -15.15 10.12
C LYS A 199 -0.73 -13.92 9.36
N ILE A 200 0.01 -12.84 9.45
CA ILE A 200 -0.32 -11.54 8.88
C ILE A 200 0.69 -11.20 7.80
N SER A 201 0.20 -10.62 6.70
CA SER A 201 1.00 -10.18 5.55
C SER A 201 1.71 -11.30 4.79
N GLN A 202 1.70 -11.24 3.48
CA GLN A 202 2.40 -12.15 2.59
C GLN A 202 3.81 -11.66 2.22
N VAL A 203 4.15 -10.46 2.65
CA VAL A 203 5.47 -9.84 2.47
C VAL A 203 6.07 -9.45 3.80
N GLU A 204 7.39 -9.48 3.91
CA GLU A 204 8.10 -8.78 4.98
C GLU A 204 8.12 -7.31 4.65
N SER A 205 7.75 -6.48 5.60
CA SER A 205 7.75 -5.03 5.43
C SER A 205 8.25 -4.34 6.69
N ARG A 206 9.01 -3.28 6.50
CA ARG A 206 9.50 -2.43 7.59
C ARG A 206 9.52 -0.98 7.14
N MET A 207 9.45 -0.09 8.12
CA MET A 207 9.66 1.33 7.95
C MET A 207 11.11 1.67 8.26
N TYR A 208 11.72 2.47 7.39
CA TYR A 208 13.04 3.08 7.60
C TYR A 208 14.17 2.11 7.92
N ALA A 209 14.01 0.82 7.61
CA ALA A 209 15.09 -0.15 7.77
C ALA A 209 16.29 0.28 6.93
N THR A 210 17.47 0.31 7.55
CA THR A 210 18.73 0.63 6.87
C THR A 210 19.10 -0.44 5.85
N PRO A 211 19.94 -0.13 4.85
CA PRO A 211 20.42 -1.15 3.90
C PRO A 211 21.05 -2.36 4.58
N ASP A 212 21.71 -2.16 5.73
CA ASP A 212 22.32 -3.24 6.49
C ASP A 212 21.28 -4.13 7.16
N GLU A 213 20.21 -3.57 7.71
CA GLU A 213 19.10 -4.35 8.30
C GLU A 213 18.33 -5.12 7.24
N VAL A 214 18.10 -4.52 6.06
CA VAL A 214 17.51 -5.22 4.90
C VAL A 214 18.39 -6.39 4.50
N ARG A 215 19.69 -6.16 4.33
CA ARG A 215 20.67 -7.20 4.00
C ARG A 215 20.68 -8.31 5.05
N GLN A 216 20.69 -7.97 6.31
CA GLN A 216 20.67 -8.94 7.41
C GLN A 216 19.48 -9.87 7.34
N TYR A 217 18.27 -9.33 7.07
CA TYR A 217 17.08 -10.16 6.89
C TYR A 217 17.23 -11.09 5.68
N LEU A 218 17.70 -10.57 4.54
CA LEU A 218 17.83 -11.32 3.30
C LEU A 218 18.90 -12.43 3.39
N ASP A 219 19.97 -12.22 4.15
CA ASP A 219 21.04 -13.21 4.37
C ASP A 219 20.66 -14.28 5.42
N GLN A 220 19.71 -14.00 6.32
CA GLN A 220 19.34 -14.86 7.45
C GLN A 220 18.12 -15.75 7.19
N ASN A 221 18.06 -16.44 6.04
CA ASN A 221 16.97 -17.36 5.70
C ASN A 221 15.58 -16.67 5.66
N ALA A 222 15.52 -15.56 4.96
CA ALA A 222 14.28 -14.80 4.74
C ALA A 222 13.10 -15.71 4.34
N LYS A 223 11.94 -15.50 4.96
CA LYS A 223 10.75 -16.32 4.73
C LYS A 223 9.87 -15.77 3.60
N LYS A 224 9.83 -14.45 3.46
CA LYS A 224 8.91 -13.70 2.59
C LYS A 224 9.67 -12.73 1.70
N PRO A 225 9.11 -12.36 0.52
CA PRO A 225 9.63 -11.22 -0.24
C PRO A 225 9.63 -9.95 0.60
N TYR A 226 10.60 -9.07 0.36
CA TYR A 226 10.81 -7.87 1.18
C TYR A 226 10.40 -6.61 0.43
N VAL A 227 9.55 -5.79 1.05
CA VAL A 227 9.11 -4.49 0.56
C VAL A 227 9.29 -3.45 1.66
N LEU A 228 9.94 -2.32 1.38
CA LEU A 228 9.96 -1.18 2.29
C LEU A 228 8.71 -0.32 2.09
N CYS A 229 7.76 -0.37 3.03
CA CYS A 229 6.55 0.46 2.92
C CYS A 229 6.87 1.95 3.10
N GLU A 230 7.92 2.27 3.87
CA GLU A 230 8.46 3.62 4.00
C GLU A 230 9.97 3.58 4.13
N TYR A 231 10.67 4.38 3.33
CA TYR A 231 12.12 4.56 3.43
C TYR A 231 12.55 5.91 2.85
N MET A 232 13.80 6.27 2.99
CA MET A 232 14.37 7.50 2.41
C MET A 232 13.59 8.75 2.79
N HIS A 233 13.24 8.91 4.07
CA HIS A 233 12.47 10.04 4.59
C HIS A 233 12.93 11.38 4.02
N CYS A 234 12.17 11.93 3.05
CA CYS A 234 12.60 13.06 2.24
C CYS A 234 12.07 14.41 2.77
N MET A 235 12.24 14.66 4.04
CA MET A 235 11.92 15.95 4.65
C MET A 235 13.20 16.72 5.00
N GLY A 236 13.18 18.03 4.80
CA GLY A 236 14.36 18.86 5.03
C GLY A 236 15.51 18.51 4.08
N ASN A 237 16.72 18.48 4.61
CA ASN A 237 17.93 18.17 3.85
C ASN A 237 18.28 16.67 3.91
N SER A 238 17.50 15.85 3.23
CA SER A 238 17.58 14.39 3.24
C SER A 238 17.63 13.79 1.82
N LEU A 239 17.35 12.49 1.66
CA LEU A 239 17.47 11.70 0.43
C LEU A 239 18.90 11.36 0.00
N GLY A 240 19.85 11.23 0.93
CA GLY A 240 21.17 10.68 0.64
C GLY A 240 21.24 9.15 0.70
N GLY A 241 22.10 8.52 -0.09
CA GLY A 241 22.42 7.09 0.01
C GLY A 241 21.43 6.13 -0.66
N MET A 242 20.60 6.57 -1.61
CA MET A 242 19.69 5.73 -2.38
C MET A 242 20.40 4.59 -3.10
N ASP A 243 21.62 4.82 -3.58
CA ASP A 243 22.48 3.84 -4.24
C ASP A 243 22.66 2.56 -3.40
N SER A 244 22.74 2.70 -2.10
CA SER A 244 22.89 1.56 -1.18
C SER A 244 21.67 0.63 -1.22
N TYR A 245 20.46 1.17 -1.36
CA TYR A 245 19.24 0.37 -1.54
C TYR A 245 19.15 -0.21 -2.96
N MET A 246 19.54 0.57 -3.97
CA MET A 246 19.52 0.08 -5.36
C MET A 246 20.46 -1.10 -5.55
N ASN A 247 21.67 -1.07 -4.95
CA ASN A 247 22.60 -2.20 -4.95
C ASN A 247 21.99 -3.47 -4.32
N LEU A 248 21.05 -3.34 -3.37
CA LEU A 248 20.35 -4.49 -2.81
C LEU A 248 19.33 -5.09 -3.80
N LEU A 249 18.68 -4.25 -4.61
CA LEU A 249 17.76 -4.73 -5.66
C LEU A 249 18.46 -5.62 -6.69
N ASP A 250 19.68 -5.27 -7.06
CA ASP A 250 20.47 -6.04 -8.01
C ASP A 250 20.98 -7.35 -7.40
N LYS A 251 21.36 -7.31 -6.12
CA LYS A 251 21.97 -8.45 -5.43
C LYS A 251 20.95 -9.47 -4.94
N TYR A 252 19.79 -9.03 -4.47
CA TYR A 252 18.81 -9.88 -3.80
C TYR A 252 17.47 -9.89 -4.55
N PRO A 253 17.14 -10.96 -5.29
CA PRO A 253 15.85 -11.06 -5.99
C PRO A 253 14.62 -10.90 -5.09
N MET A 254 14.72 -11.29 -3.83
CA MET A 254 13.64 -11.18 -2.84
C MET A 254 13.36 -9.74 -2.39
N PHE A 255 14.30 -8.81 -2.58
CA PHE A 255 14.06 -7.40 -2.32
C PHE A 255 13.32 -6.79 -3.50
N GLN A 256 12.10 -6.34 -3.28
CA GLN A 256 11.19 -5.88 -4.33
C GLN A 256 11.18 -4.34 -4.45
N GLY A 257 12.04 -3.62 -3.70
CA GLY A 257 12.03 -2.17 -3.61
C GLY A 257 11.14 -1.64 -2.50
N GLY A 258 10.52 -0.48 -2.72
CA GLY A 258 9.71 0.14 -1.67
C GLY A 258 9.11 1.48 -2.06
N PHE A 259 8.60 2.19 -1.07
CA PHE A 259 7.89 3.45 -1.21
C PHE A 259 8.60 4.55 -0.43
N ILE A 260 9.12 5.56 -1.13
CA ILE A 260 9.79 6.72 -0.51
C ILE A 260 8.77 7.48 0.35
N TRP A 261 9.14 7.87 1.54
CA TRP A 261 8.40 8.78 2.39
C TRP A 261 8.92 10.21 2.22
N ASP A 262 8.17 11.20 1.72
CA ASP A 262 6.90 11.08 1.03
C ASP A 262 6.83 12.13 -0.08
N TYR A 263 5.75 12.13 -0.87
CA TYR A 263 5.66 12.92 -2.10
C TYR A 263 5.36 14.40 -1.87
N THR A 264 4.44 14.78 -0.99
CA THR A 264 3.94 16.18 -0.93
C THR A 264 4.15 16.90 0.41
N VAL A 265 4.40 16.19 1.48
CA VAL A 265 4.55 16.82 2.82
C VAL A 265 5.83 17.63 2.92
N SER A 266 6.91 17.24 2.25
CA SER A 266 8.15 18.02 2.17
C SER A 266 7.94 19.44 1.64
N TYR A 267 7.00 19.62 0.73
CA TYR A 267 6.70 20.91 0.12
C TYR A 267 5.96 21.85 1.08
N THR A 268 5.13 21.35 1.97
CA THR A 268 4.41 22.14 2.96
C THR A 268 5.31 22.64 4.08
N HIS A 269 6.33 21.87 4.46
CA HIS A 269 7.29 22.27 5.49
C HIS A 269 8.20 23.40 5.03
N LEU A 270 8.55 23.48 3.75
CA LEU A 270 9.37 24.54 3.19
C LEU A 270 8.67 25.90 3.21
N ARG A 271 7.32 25.94 3.17
CA ARG A 271 6.54 27.20 3.25
C ARG A 271 6.13 27.60 4.66
N ALA A 272 6.18 26.73 5.63
CA ALA A 272 5.87 27.04 7.01
C ALA A 272 7.00 27.89 7.69
N HIS A 273 8.11 28.08 7.01
CA HIS A 273 9.27 28.84 7.47
C HIS A 273 9.55 30.12 6.65
N GLU A 274 8.73 30.43 5.66
CA GLU A 274 8.67 31.74 4.97
C GLU A 274 7.54 32.60 5.56
#